data_ba8f2d11a1c8d4ffb15b67907b7a80e2
#
_entry.id   ba8f2d11a1c8d4ffb15b67907b7a80e2
#
_cell.length_a   1.000
_cell.length_b   1.000
_cell.length_c   1.000
_cell.angle_alpha   90.00
_cell.angle_beta   90.00
_cell.angle_gamma   90.00
#
_symmetry.space_group_name_H-M   'P 1'
#
loop_
_entity.id
_entity.type
_entity.pdbx_description
1 polymer ?
#
loop_
_entity_poly.entity_id
_entity_poly.type
_entity_poly.pdbx_seq_one_letter_code
_entity_poly.pdbx_strand_id
1 'polypeptide(L)'
;SIIAVVLFGILFGVAALQVARSEPARGAQIEAFVDTARLVVLRLVHIVMALTPYGILALIGGVVARSDAADILNLLAFVVASYLAIGIMFAVHALLLRVHGMGLRHYFRSVWPVLAFAFTSRSSAASIPLNVETQIDKLQVATPIASLSATLGATIGQNGCAGIYPAMLAVMIAPSMGIDPLAWDFMAGLVGIIAISSFGVAGVGGGATFAALIVLPAMGFPVTVAAVLISIEPLIDMARTALNVNGAMTAGVVTQRWLGASVARD
;
A
#
# COMPACT_ATOMS: atom_id res chain seq x y z
N SER A 1 5.20 19.71 2.70
CA SER A 1 5.81 18.53 3.35
C SER A 1 4.72 17.52 3.71
N ILE A 2 4.85 16.28 3.28
CA ILE A 2 3.90 15.20 3.57
C ILE A 2 3.76 14.98 5.09
N ILE A 3 4.89 15.06 5.80
CA ILE A 3 4.90 14.95 7.27
C ILE A 3 4.03 16.03 7.93
N ALA A 4 4.07 17.26 7.42
CA ALA A 4 3.23 18.34 7.94
C ALA A 4 1.73 18.06 7.73
N VAL A 5 1.34 17.47 6.59
CA VAL A 5 -0.05 17.08 6.31
C VAL A 5 -0.50 15.96 7.25
N VAL A 6 0.35 14.97 7.51
CA VAL A 6 0.06 13.88 8.45
C VAL A 6 -0.10 14.42 9.87
N LEU A 7 0.83 15.26 10.34
CA LEU A 7 0.74 15.89 11.66
C LEU A 7 -0.52 16.76 11.81
N PHE A 8 -0.83 17.55 10.78
CA PHE A 8 -2.06 18.33 10.76
C PHE A 8 -3.29 17.41 10.84
N GLY A 9 -3.33 16.32 10.07
CA GLY A 9 -4.44 15.36 10.10
C GLY A 9 -4.64 14.72 11.48
N ILE A 10 -3.54 14.35 12.15
CA ILE A 10 -3.59 13.79 13.51
C ILE A 10 -4.14 14.84 14.51
N LEU A 11 -3.58 16.05 14.49
CA LEU A 11 -4.01 17.12 15.41
C LEU A 11 -5.46 17.53 15.15
N PHE A 12 -5.85 17.65 13.89
CA PHE A 12 -7.23 17.96 13.51
C PHE A 12 -8.18 16.83 13.95
N GLY A 13 -7.81 15.56 13.77
CA GLY A 13 -8.60 14.41 14.21
C GLY A 13 -8.79 14.39 15.74
N VAL A 14 -7.74 14.66 16.51
CA VAL A 14 -7.84 14.78 17.98
C VAL A 14 -8.76 15.93 18.40
N ALA A 15 -8.62 17.10 17.77
CA ALA A 15 -9.49 18.25 18.03
C ALA A 15 -10.96 17.95 17.69
N ALA A 16 -11.22 17.31 16.54
CA ALA A 16 -12.55 16.88 16.12
C ALA A 16 -13.18 15.91 17.13
N LEU A 17 -12.41 14.94 17.65
CA LEU A 17 -12.86 14.03 18.71
C LEU A 17 -13.19 14.74 20.01
N GLN A 18 -12.44 15.78 20.40
CA GLN A 18 -12.73 16.59 21.58
C GLN A 18 -14.05 17.35 21.40
N VAL A 19 -14.28 17.98 20.24
CA VAL A 19 -15.56 18.63 19.92
C VAL A 19 -16.70 17.63 19.93
N ALA A 20 -16.53 16.44 19.35
CA ALA A 20 -17.58 15.42 19.34
C ALA A 20 -17.96 14.93 20.75
N ARG A 21 -17.00 14.92 21.68
CA ARG A 21 -17.26 14.59 23.10
C ARG A 21 -17.99 15.68 23.85
N SER A 22 -17.65 16.94 23.60
CA SER A 22 -18.28 18.10 24.30
C SER A 22 -19.61 18.51 23.68
N GLU A 23 -19.72 18.39 22.34
CA GLU A 23 -20.88 18.83 21.55
C GLU A 23 -21.26 17.77 20.52
N PRO A 24 -21.99 16.70 20.89
CA PRO A 24 -22.26 15.55 20.02
C PRO A 24 -22.92 15.94 18.68
N ALA A 25 -23.79 16.95 18.67
CA ALA A 25 -24.44 17.42 17.43
C ALA A 25 -23.45 18.01 16.43
N ARG A 26 -22.45 18.76 16.90
CA ARG A 26 -21.37 19.28 16.03
C ARG A 26 -20.39 18.18 15.63
N GLY A 27 -20.14 17.23 16.51
CA GLY A 27 -19.36 16.04 16.19
C GLY A 27 -19.93 15.29 14.98
N ALA A 28 -21.26 15.04 14.99
CA ALA A 28 -21.95 14.40 13.87
C ALA A 28 -21.87 15.21 12.56
N GLN A 29 -21.91 16.55 12.66
CA GLN A 29 -21.75 17.41 11.49
C GLN A 29 -20.32 17.34 10.91
N ILE A 30 -19.29 17.29 11.77
CA ILE A 30 -17.88 17.13 11.35
C ILE A 30 -17.71 15.77 10.66
N GLU A 31 -18.23 14.70 11.24
CA GLU A 31 -18.18 13.36 10.67
C GLU A 31 -18.85 13.31 9.29
N ALA A 32 -20.07 13.82 9.16
CA ALA A 32 -20.80 13.89 7.90
C ALA A 32 -20.07 14.72 6.84
N PHE A 33 -19.45 15.83 7.23
CA PHE A 33 -18.64 16.65 6.32
C PHE A 33 -17.41 15.89 5.81
N VAL A 34 -16.66 15.26 6.71
CA VAL A 34 -15.45 14.50 6.38
C VAL A 34 -15.79 13.31 5.48
N ASP A 35 -16.89 12.59 5.77
CA ASP A 35 -17.31 11.47 4.94
C ASP A 35 -17.77 11.93 3.55
N THR A 36 -18.52 13.03 3.46
CA THR A 36 -18.90 13.63 2.18
C THR A 36 -17.69 14.09 1.38
N ALA A 37 -16.73 14.77 2.01
CA ALA A 37 -15.49 15.20 1.38
C ALA A 37 -14.68 14.01 0.86
N ARG A 38 -14.60 12.93 1.65
CA ARG A 38 -13.98 11.65 1.24
C ARG A 38 -14.66 11.08 0.00
N LEU A 39 -15.98 11.03 -0.05
CA LEU A 39 -16.72 10.53 -1.22
C LEU A 39 -16.44 11.36 -2.48
N VAL A 40 -16.40 12.69 -2.36
CA VAL A 40 -16.07 13.58 -3.48
C VAL A 40 -14.66 13.33 -3.98
N VAL A 41 -13.68 13.22 -3.07
CA VAL A 41 -12.28 12.95 -3.43
C VAL A 41 -12.15 11.57 -4.09
N LEU A 42 -12.82 10.53 -3.57
CA LEU A 42 -12.82 9.20 -4.20
C LEU A 42 -13.44 9.24 -5.59
N ARG A 43 -14.52 10.03 -5.80
CA ARG A 43 -15.11 10.19 -7.12
C ARG A 43 -14.17 10.89 -8.09
N LEU A 44 -13.47 11.92 -7.63
CA LEU A 44 -12.43 12.59 -8.43
C LEU A 44 -11.32 11.60 -8.83
N VAL A 45 -10.84 10.79 -7.89
CA VAL A 45 -9.84 9.73 -8.17
C VAL A 45 -10.36 8.78 -9.25
N HIS A 46 -11.62 8.32 -9.17
CA HIS A 46 -12.20 7.44 -10.19
C HIS A 46 -12.25 8.09 -11.58
N ILE A 47 -12.58 9.39 -11.66
CA ILE A 47 -12.59 10.12 -12.93
C ILE A 47 -11.19 10.15 -13.54
N VAL A 48 -10.16 10.47 -12.75
CA VAL A 48 -8.76 10.46 -13.20
C VAL A 48 -8.31 9.06 -13.59
N MET A 49 -8.66 8.04 -12.79
CA MET A 49 -8.32 6.64 -13.06
C MET A 49 -8.98 6.08 -14.32
N ALA A 50 -10.13 6.61 -14.75
CA ALA A 50 -10.75 6.25 -16.03
C ALA A 50 -9.87 6.63 -17.23
N LEU A 51 -8.97 7.60 -17.10
CA LEU A 51 -8.00 7.98 -18.12
C LEU A 51 -6.74 7.11 -18.10
N THR A 52 -6.55 6.30 -17.06
CA THR A 52 -5.35 5.47 -16.86
C THR A 52 -5.03 4.56 -18.06
N PRO A 53 -5.97 3.84 -18.70
CA PRO A 53 -5.66 2.99 -19.85
C PRO A 53 -5.00 3.76 -21.00
N TYR A 54 -5.48 4.98 -21.28
CA TYR A 54 -4.92 5.83 -22.34
C TYR A 54 -3.54 6.36 -21.96
N GLY A 55 -3.36 6.77 -20.69
CA GLY A 55 -2.07 7.21 -20.16
C GLY A 55 -1.03 6.10 -20.20
N ILE A 56 -1.40 4.86 -19.79
CA ILE A 56 -0.54 3.68 -19.85
C ILE A 56 -0.15 3.37 -21.31
N LEU A 57 -1.10 3.35 -22.24
CA LEU A 57 -0.83 3.09 -23.65
C LEU A 57 0.16 4.11 -24.21
N ALA A 58 -0.03 5.40 -23.93
CA ALA A 58 0.87 6.46 -24.37
C ALA A 58 2.28 6.32 -23.76
N LEU A 59 2.37 6.02 -22.45
CA LEU A 59 3.65 5.84 -21.76
C LEU A 59 4.40 4.61 -22.26
N ILE A 60 3.75 3.45 -22.33
CA ILE A 60 4.38 2.22 -22.83
C ILE A 60 4.79 2.40 -24.29
N GLY A 61 3.91 2.95 -25.14
CA GLY A 61 4.24 3.24 -26.54
C GLY A 61 5.44 4.17 -26.68
N GLY A 62 5.51 5.21 -25.84
CA GLY A 62 6.66 6.14 -25.82
C GLY A 62 7.96 5.48 -25.35
N VAL A 63 7.90 4.57 -24.38
CA VAL A 63 9.07 3.80 -23.91
C VAL A 63 9.54 2.85 -25.01
N VAL A 64 8.65 2.02 -25.55
CA VAL A 64 9.01 1.04 -26.62
C VAL A 64 9.58 1.74 -27.84
N ALA A 65 9.05 2.89 -28.24
CA ALA A 65 9.54 3.65 -29.39
C ALA A 65 10.94 4.27 -29.21
N ARG A 66 11.42 4.40 -27.94
CA ARG A 66 12.71 5.03 -27.62
C ARG A 66 13.73 4.08 -27.02
N SER A 67 13.32 2.87 -26.68
CA SER A 67 14.15 1.85 -26.05
C SER A 67 14.72 0.90 -27.08
N ASP A 68 15.93 0.44 -26.86
CA ASP A 68 16.50 -0.68 -27.59
C ASP A 68 16.06 -2.04 -26.97
N ALA A 69 16.47 -3.14 -27.59
CA ALA A 69 16.11 -4.48 -27.12
C ALA A 69 16.67 -4.79 -25.72
N ALA A 70 17.82 -4.23 -25.37
CA ALA A 70 18.43 -4.43 -24.05
C ALA A 70 17.65 -3.70 -22.97
N ASP A 71 17.19 -2.48 -23.23
CA ASP A 71 16.34 -1.71 -22.32
C ASP A 71 15.02 -2.44 -22.05
N ILE A 72 14.39 -2.99 -23.10
CA ILE A 72 13.14 -3.74 -22.96
C ILE A 72 13.34 -5.00 -22.12
N LEU A 73 14.44 -5.72 -22.30
CA LEU A 73 14.79 -6.89 -21.50
C LEU A 73 15.02 -6.52 -20.02
N ASN A 74 15.70 -5.40 -19.75
CA ASN A 74 15.91 -4.89 -18.39
C ASN A 74 14.58 -4.53 -17.70
N LEU A 75 13.66 -3.88 -18.42
CA LEU A 75 12.33 -3.57 -17.92
C LEU A 75 11.53 -4.85 -17.60
N LEU A 76 11.60 -5.86 -18.48
CA LEU A 76 10.97 -7.16 -18.26
C LEU A 76 11.57 -7.87 -17.04
N ALA A 77 12.90 -7.87 -16.90
CA ALA A 77 13.58 -8.45 -15.75
C ALA A 77 13.12 -7.77 -14.43
N PHE A 78 12.95 -6.45 -14.43
CA PHE A 78 12.42 -5.72 -13.28
C PHE A 78 10.97 -6.13 -12.96
N VAL A 79 10.12 -6.32 -13.95
CA VAL A 79 8.74 -6.81 -13.76
C VAL A 79 8.78 -8.20 -13.12
N VAL A 80 9.56 -9.13 -13.66
CA VAL A 80 9.68 -10.50 -13.13
C VAL A 80 10.20 -10.48 -11.70
N ALA A 81 11.28 -9.73 -11.42
CA ALA A 81 11.81 -9.59 -10.07
C ALA A 81 10.79 -9.01 -9.08
N SER A 82 9.97 -8.03 -9.54
CA SER A 82 8.90 -7.45 -8.73
C SER A 82 7.83 -8.49 -8.37
N TYR A 83 7.39 -9.29 -9.33
CA TYR A 83 6.40 -10.35 -9.06
C TYR A 83 6.98 -11.46 -8.17
N LEU A 84 8.27 -11.79 -8.30
CA LEU A 84 8.94 -12.71 -7.37
C LEU A 84 8.97 -12.16 -5.94
N ALA A 85 9.35 -10.90 -5.76
CA ALA A 85 9.37 -10.26 -4.44
C ALA A 85 7.96 -10.20 -3.83
N ILE A 86 6.93 -9.88 -4.61
CA ILE A 86 5.52 -9.91 -4.21
C ILE A 86 5.12 -11.34 -3.80
N GLY A 87 5.48 -12.35 -4.57
CA GLY A 87 5.20 -13.76 -4.27
C GLY A 87 5.85 -14.23 -2.97
N ILE A 88 7.11 -13.85 -2.75
CA ILE A 88 7.81 -14.12 -1.48
C ILE A 88 7.07 -13.47 -0.31
N MET A 89 6.62 -12.23 -0.43
CA MET A 89 5.88 -11.56 0.64
C MET A 89 4.50 -12.18 0.87
N PHE A 90 3.80 -12.64 -0.17
CA PHE A 90 2.58 -13.44 0.02
C PHE A 90 2.87 -14.75 0.78
N ALA A 91 4.00 -15.39 0.51
CA ALA A 91 4.42 -16.57 1.26
C ALA A 91 4.73 -16.25 2.72
N VAL A 92 5.36 -15.10 3.00
CA VAL A 92 5.56 -14.60 4.37
C VAL A 92 4.22 -14.38 5.09
N HIS A 93 3.25 -13.73 4.43
CA HIS A 93 1.90 -13.56 5.01
C HIS A 93 1.22 -14.91 5.26
N ALA A 94 1.34 -15.87 4.32
CA ALA A 94 0.80 -17.22 4.50
C ALA A 94 1.46 -17.95 5.68
N LEU A 95 2.77 -17.81 5.84
CA LEU A 95 3.50 -18.38 6.99
C LEU A 95 3.01 -17.76 8.31
N LEU A 96 2.88 -16.43 8.38
CA LEU A 96 2.35 -15.73 9.55
C LEU A 96 0.95 -16.22 9.91
N LEU A 97 0.06 -16.32 8.95
CA LEU A 97 -1.29 -16.86 9.14
C LEU A 97 -1.26 -18.32 9.65
N ARG A 98 -0.39 -19.14 9.08
CA ARG A 98 -0.25 -20.54 9.47
C ARG A 98 0.26 -20.71 10.91
N VAL A 99 1.28 -19.93 11.29
CA VAL A 99 1.83 -19.90 12.65
C VAL A 99 0.77 -19.50 13.67
N HIS A 100 -0.14 -18.59 13.30
CA HIS A 100 -1.24 -18.16 14.17
C HIS A 100 -2.51 -19.03 14.01
N GLY A 101 -2.39 -20.24 13.45
CA GLY A 101 -3.46 -21.24 13.42
C GLY A 101 -4.57 -20.98 12.39
N MET A 102 -4.36 -20.08 11.42
CA MET A 102 -5.31 -19.86 10.33
C MET A 102 -5.13 -20.91 9.24
N GLY A 103 -6.20 -21.55 8.82
CA GLY A 103 -6.20 -22.49 7.69
C GLY A 103 -6.06 -21.73 6.37
N LEU A 104 -4.93 -21.93 5.65
CA LEU A 104 -4.61 -21.16 4.43
C LEU A 104 -5.66 -21.33 3.33
N ARG A 105 -6.21 -22.55 3.15
CA ARG A 105 -7.25 -22.80 2.14
C ARG A 105 -8.53 -22.00 2.45
N HIS A 106 -8.94 -21.97 3.71
CA HIS A 106 -10.08 -21.17 4.15
C HIS A 106 -9.82 -19.69 3.95
N TYR A 107 -8.65 -19.20 4.40
CA TYR A 107 -8.27 -17.81 4.27
C TYR A 107 -8.29 -17.33 2.82
N PHE A 108 -7.52 -17.94 1.93
CA PHE A 108 -7.45 -17.51 0.54
C PHE A 108 -8.78 -17.61 -0.21
N ARG A 109 -9.59 -18.63 0.09
CA ARG A 109 -10.96 -18.72 -0.47
C ARG A 109 -11.84 -17.55 -0.01
N SER A 110 -11.71 -17.12 1.23
CA SER A 110 -12.48 -16.03 1.82
C SER A 110 -12.07 -14.66 1.28
N VAL A 111 -10.75 -14.42 1.15
CA VAL A 111 -10.21 -13.12 0.76
C VAL A 111 -10.11 -12.92 -0.75
N TRP A 112 -10.24 -13.97 -1.55
CA TRP A 112 -10.09 -13.89 -3.01
C TRP A 112 -10.87 -12.76 -3.69
N PRO A 113 -12.17 -12.54 -3.37
CA PRO A 113 -12.94 -11.45 -3.97
C PRO A 113 -12.33 -10.07 -3.66
N VAL A 114 -11.83 -9.88 -2.43
CA VAL A 114 -11.17 -8.64 -2.02
C VAL A 114 -9.86 -8.43 -2.76
N LEU A 115 -9.05 -9.50 -2.89
CA LEU A 115 -7.78 -9.44 -3.61
C LEU A 115 -7.99 -9.16 -5.10
N ALA A 116 -9.00 -9.79 -5.71
CA ALA A 116 -9.36 -9.55 -7.11
C ALA A 116 -9.83 -8.10 -7.32
N PHE A 117 -10.63 -7.56 -6.41
CA PHE A 117 -11.04 -6.15 -6.43
C PHE A 117 -9.84 -5.22 -6.26
N ALA A 118 -8.96 -5.48 -5.29
CA ALA A 118 -7.76 -4.69 -5.05
C ALA A 118 -6.81 -4.71 -6.26
N PHE A 119 -6.62 -5.88 -6.87
CA PHE A 119 -5.82 -6.07 -8.07
C PHE A 119 -6.35 -5.23 -9.25
N THR A 120 -7.66 -5.26 -9.50
CA THR A 120 -8.26 -4.56 -10.64
C THR A 120 -8.43 -3.06 -10.40
N SER A 121 -8.80 -2.65 -9.17
CA SER A 121 -8.99 -1.25 -8.82
C SER A 121 -7.68 -0.49 -8.61
N ARG A 122 -6.60 -1.19 -8.28
CA ARG A 122 -5.29 -0.61 -7.93
C ARG A 122 -5.39 0.41 -6.78
N SER A 123 -6.35 0.22 -5.89
CA SER A 123 -6.61 1.13 -4.78
C SER A 123 -6.87 0.36 -3.49
N SER A 124 -5.90 0.40 -2.57
CA SER A 124 -6.08 -0.14 -1.22
C SER A 124 -7.18 0.62 -0.46
N ALA A 125 -7.29 1.94 -0.68
CA ALA A 125 -8.31 2.76 -0.06
C ALA A 125 -9.73 2.39 -0.53
N ALA A 126 -9.93 2.15 -1.83
CA ALA A 126 -11.21 1.69 -2.37
C ALA A 126 -11.59 0.28 -1.87
N SER A 127 -10.60 -0.51 -1.48
CA SER A 127 -10.80 -1.87 -0.97
C SER A 127 -11.21 -1.92 0.51
N ILE A 128 -11.11 -0.81 1.27
CA ILE A 128 -11.37 -0.79 2.72
C ILE A 128 -12.74 -1.38 3.08
N PRO A 129 -13.87 -0.97 2.48
CA PRO A 129 -15.17 -1.50 2.89
C PRO A 129 -15.26 -3.01 2.74
N LEU A 130 -14.87 -3.54 1.57
CA LEU A 130 -14.89 -4.97 1.28
C LEU A 130 -13.89 -5.76 2.14
N ASN A 131 -12.75 -5.14 2.46
CA ASN A 131 -11.74 -5.70 3.36
C ASN A 131 -12.31 -5.86 4.77
N VAL A 132 -12.92 -4.80 5.33
CA VAL A 132 -13.53 -4.82 6.67
C VAL A 132 -14.65 -5.87 6.74
N GLU A 133 -15.61 -5.85 5.80
CA GLU A 133 -16.70 -6.83 5.72
C GLU A 133 -16.15 -8.27 5.68
N THR A 134 -15.16 -8.53 4.83
CA THR A 134 -14.59 -9.89 4.72
C THR A 134 -13.87 -10.32 6.00
N GLN A 135 -13.16 -9.41 6.67
CA GLN A 135 -12.52 -9.72 7.94
C GLN A 135 -13.54 -10.09 9.02
N ILE A 136 -14.64 -9.36 9.10
CA ILE A 136 -15.69 -9.61 10.10
C ILE A 136 -16.43 -10.92 9.78
N ASP A 137 -17.00 -11.01 8.58
CA ASP A 137 -17.96 -12.06 8.23
C ASP A 137 -17.29 -13.40 7.93
N LYS A 138 -16.12 -13.39 7.30
CA LYS A 138 -15.45 -14.61 6.82
C LYS A 138 -14.26 -15.03 7.69
N LEU A 139 -13.53 -14.07 8.26
CA LEU A 139 -12.34 -14.35 9.05
C LEU A 139 -12.58 -14.23 10.55
N GLN A 140 -13.79 -13.83 10.97
CA GLN A 140 -14.20 -13.73 12.37
C GLN A 140 -13.32 -12.77 13.19
N VAL A 141 -12.88 -11.67 12.56
CA VAL A 141 -12.13 -10.59 13.20
C VAL A 141 -13.13 -9.59 13.80
N ALA A 142 -12.90 -9.14 15.03
CA ALA A 142 -13.75 -8.14 15.67
C ALA A 142 -13.75 -6.82 14.89
N THR A 143 -14.91 -6.15 14.84
CA THR A 143 -15.12 -4.91 14.05
C THR A 143 -14.07 -3.82 14.30
N PRO A 144 -13.65 -3.50 15.56
CA PRO A 144 -12.63 -2.50 15.79
C PRO A 144 -11.27 -2.88 15.19
N ILE A 145 -10.89 -4.16 15.27
CA ILE A 145 -9.62 -4.68 14.73
C ILE A 145 -9.67 -4.67 13.20
N ALA A 146 -10.76 -5.14 12.61
CA ALA A 146 -10.96 -5.15 11.15
C ALA A 146 -10.89 -3.73 10.57
N SER A 147 -11.61 -2.78 11.18
CA SER A 147 -11.61 -1.39 10.74
C SER A 147 -10.23 -0.75 10.88
N LEU A 148 -9.55 -0.95 12.01
CA LEU A 148 -8.22 -0.40 12.24
C LEU A 148 -7.18 -1.00 11.29
N SER A 149 -7.15 -2.32 11.14
CA SER A 149 -6.20 -2.99 10.26
C SER A 149 -6.40 -2.63 8.79
N ALA A 150 -7.65 -2.52 8.32
CA ALA A 150 -7.95 -2.13 6.94
C ALA A 150 -7.56 -0.67 6.65
N THR A 151 -7.86 0.26 7.57
CA THR A 151 -7.56 1.69 7.39
C THR A 151 -6.06 1.98 7.52
N LEU A 152 -5.38 1.45 8.54
CA LEU A 152 -3.94 1.60 8.69
C LEU A 152 -3.19 0.85 7.57
N GLY A 153 -3.65 -0.33 7.17
CA GLY A 153 -3.07 -1.08 6.06
C GLY A 153 -3.17 -0.36 4.72
N ALA A 154 -4.24 0.42 4.50
CA ALA A 154 -4.38 1.25 3.30
C ALA A 154 -3.55 2.54 3.33
N THR A 155 -2.91 2.88 4.44
CA THR A 155 -2.09 4.09 4.59
C THR A 155 -0.64 3.74 4.93
N ILE A 156 -0.38 3.24 6.13
CA ILE A 156 0.97 2.97 6.66
C ILE A 156 1.46 1.59 6.25
N GLY A 157 0.58 0.60 6.17
CA GLY A 157 0.91 -0.82 6.00
C GLY A 157 1.09 -1.29 4.56
N GLN A 158 1.52 -0.43 3.65
CA GLN A 158 1.65 -0.75 2.23
C GLN A 158 2.99 -1.41 1.89
N ASN A 159 3.18 -2.66 2.31
CA ASN A 159 4.42 -3.40 2.10
C ASN A 159 4.81 -3.59 0.62
N GLY A 160 3.87 -3.67 -0.31
CA GLY A 160 4.15 -3.71 -1.75
C GLY A 160 4.57 -2.36 -2.32
N CYS A 161 3.79 -1.30 -2.04
CA CYS A 161 4.01 0.02 -2.62
C CYS A 161 5.05 0.85 -1.86
N ALA A 162 5.00 0.87 -0.53
CA ALA A 162 5.90 1.66 0.28
C ALA A 162 7.16 0.90 0.73
N GLY A 163 7.13 -0.45 0.70
CA GLY A 163 8.26 -1.31 1.08
C GLY A 163 9.02 -1.83 -0.13
N ILE A 164 8.45 -2.79 -0.87
CA ILE A 164 9.15 -3.53 -1.92
C ILE A 164 9.62 -2.63 -3.06
N TYR A 165 8.76 -1.76 -3.58
CA TYR A 165 9.09 -0.98 -4.77
C TYR A 165 10.27 -0.02 -4.56
N PRO A 166 10.28 0.87 -3.55
CA PRO A 166 11.43 1.75 -3.33
C PRO A 166 12.68 0.99 -2.91
N ALA A 167 12.55 -0.16 -2.21
CA ALA A 167 13.70 -1.01 -1.87
C ALA A 167 14.35 -1.59 -3.12
N MET A 168 13.56 -2.13 -4.05
CA MET A 168 14.07 -2.66 -5.32
C MET A 168 14.79 -1.59 -6.14
N LEU A 169 14.23 -0.38 -6.21
CA LEU A 169 14.88 0.74 -6.90
C LEU A 169 16.21 1.11 -6.24
N ALA A 170 16.25 1.23 -4.92
CA ALA A 170 17.46 1.58 -4.20
C ALA A 170 18.55 0.52 -4.40
N VAL A 171 18.21 -0.77 -4.29
CA VAL A 171 19.13 -1.89 -4.54
C VAL A 171 19.64 -1.90 -5.98
N MET A 172 18.79 -1.58 -6.96
CA MET A 172 19.17 -1.52 -8.37
C MET A 172 20.12 -0.34 -8.67
N ILE A 173 19.93 0.79 -8.00
CA ILE A 173 20.75 2.00 -8.20
C ILE A 173 22.07 1.91 -7.45
N ALA A 174 22.13 1.29 -6.27
CA ALA A 174 23.29 1.26 -5.38
C ALA A 174 24.62 0.90 -6.08
N PRO A 175 24.69 -0.16 -6.94
CA PRO A 175 25.95 -0.49 -7.64
C PRO A 175 26.44 0.61 -8.58
N SER A 176 25.53 1.36 -9.22
CA SER A 176 25.91 2.48 -10.10
C SER A 176 26.49 3.67 -9.35
N MET A 177 26.26 3.73 -8.04
CA MET A 177 26.81 4.72 -7.11
C MET A 177 28.04 4.21 -6.35
N GLY A 178 28.55 3.01 -6.71
CA GLY A 178 29.66 2.37 -6.01
C GLY A 178 29.33 1.85 -4.62
N ILE A 179 28.05 1.63 -4.32
CA ILE A 179 27.56 1.14 -3.03
C ILE A 179 27.21 -0.36 -3.18
N ASP A 180 27.72 -1.18 -2.25
CA ASP A 180 27.32 -2.57 -2.16
C ASP A 180 25.90 -2.67 -1.57
N PRO A 181 24.91 -3.17 -2.33
CA PRO A 181 23.55 -3.29 -1.85
C PRO A 181 23.38 -4.32 -0.71
N LEU A 182 24.36 -5.18 -0.48
CA LEU A 182 24.38 -6.15 0.62
C LEU A 182 25.09 -5.64 1.86
N ALA A 183 25.70 -4.46 1.81
CA ALA A 183 26.34 -3.84 2.96
C ALA A 183 25.31 -3.61 4.08
N TRP A 184 25.69 -3.94 5.30
CA TRP A 184 24.77 -3.88 6.45
C TRP A 184 24.26 -2.47 6.75
N ASP A 185 25.14 -1.46 6.65
CA ASP A 185 24.83 -0.05 6.83
C ASP A 185 23.83 0.45 5.78
N PHE A 186 24.03 0.06 4.51
CA PHE A 186 23.07 0.35 3.43
C PHE A 186 21.69 -0.29 3.71
N MET A 187 21.66 -1.58 4.03
CA MET A 187 20.40 -2.28 4.30
C MET A 187 19.67 -1.70 5.52
N ALA A 188 20.38 -1.45 6.62
CA ALA A 188 19.79 -0.87 7.81
C ALA A 188 19.25 0.54 7.57
N GLY A 189 20.01 1.37 6.86
CA GLY A 189 19.58 2.71 6.44
C GLY A 189 18.35 2.67 5.55
N LEU A 190 18.34 1.80 4.55
CA LEU A 190 17.20 1.62 3.63
C LEU A 190 15.93 1.19 4.37
N VAL A 191 16.02 0.19 5.26
CA VAL A 191 14.89 -0.26 6.08
C VAL A 191 14.37 0.86 6.97
N GLY A 192 15.26 1.61 7.64
CA GLY A 192 14.86 2.73 8.50
C GLY A 192 14.15 3.84 7.71
N ILE A 193 14.69 4.24 6.56
CA ILE A 193 14.11 5.28 5.71
C ILE A 193 12.76 4.82 5.16
N ILE A 194 12.63 3.58 4.69
CA ILE A 194 11.37 3.02 4.20
C ILE A 194 10.32 3.00 5.31
N ALA A 195 10.67 2.55 6.51
CA ALA A 195 9.75 2.50 7.65
C ALA A 195 9.18 3.88 7.98
N ILE A 196 10.02 4.93 8.01
CA ILE A 196 9.58 6.30 8.26
C ILE A 196 8.79 6.85 7.07
N SER A 197 9.24 6.60 5.84
CA SER A 197 8.60 7.12 4.62
C SER A 197 7.22 6.51 4.38
N SER A 198 6.97 5.29 4.87
CA SER A 198 5.68 4.59 4.70
C SER A 198 4.50 5.38 5.29
N PHE A 199 4.73 6.20 6.32
CA PHE A 199 3.71 7.08 6.89
C PHE A 199 3.20 8.16 5.92
N GLY A 200 3.96 8.46 4.88
CA GLY A 200 3.60 9.48 3.88
C GLY A 200 3.01 8.93 2.58
N VAL A 201 2.77 7.62 2.49
CA VAL A 201 2.31 6.97 1.25
C VAL A 201 0.82 6.66 1.32
N ALA A 202 0.06 7.19 0.36
CA ALA A 202 -1.38 6.93 0.27
C ALA A 202 -1.67 5.66 -0.56
N GLY A 203 -2.70 4.90 -0.16
CA GLY A 203 -3.15 3.66 -0.80
C GLY A 203 -3.99 3.88 -2.06
N VAL A 204 -3.48 4.67 -2.98
CA VAL A 204 -4.08 5.00 -4.26
C VAL A 204 -3.10 4.71 -5.39
N GLY A 205 -3.59 4.61 -6.64
CA GLY A 205 -2.72 4.41 -7.80
C GLY A 205 -1.58 5.44 -7.86
N GLY A 206 -0.36 4.96 -8.13
CA GLY A 206 0.85 5.80 -8.10
C GLY A 206 1.52 5.96 -6.72
N GLY A 207 0.95 5.41 -5.66
CA GLY A 207 1.52 5.49 -4.31
C GLY A 207 2.96 4.99 -4.22
N ALA A 208 3.31 3.96 -4.97
CA ALA A 208 4.67 3.43 -5.03
C ALA A 208 5.67 4.42 -5.66
N THR A 209 5.26 5.13 -6.72
CA THR A 209 6.08 6.19 -7.30
C THR A 209 6.35 7.30 -6.27
N PHE A 210 5.33 7.72 -5.51
CA PHE A 210 5.53 8.69 -4.43
C PHE A 210 6.47 8.15 -3.35
N ALA A 211 6.35 6.88 -2.97
CA ALA A 211 7.28 6.26 -2.03
C ALA A 211 8.72 6.32 -2.54
N ALA A 212 8.96 6.00 -3.82
CA ALA A 212 10.28 6.09 -4.42
C ALA A 212 10.83 7.52 -4.43
N LEU A 213 9.97 8.51 -4.74
CA LEU A 213 10.34 9.94 -4.73
C LEU A 213 10.67 10.48 -3.32
N ILE A 214 10.29 9.75 -2.27
CA ILE A 214 10.67 10.07 -0.88
C ILE A 214 11.95 9.31 -0.50
N VAL A 215 11.98 8.00 -0.76
CA VAL A 215 13.05 7.11 -0.30
C VAL A 215 14.37 7.36 -1.05
N LEU A 216 14.32 7.47 -2.39
CA LEU A 216 15.56 7.62 -3.17
C LEU A 216 16.35 8.88 -2.80
N PRO A 217 15.76 10.10 -2.73
CA PRO A 217 16.49 11.27 -2.30
C PRO A 217 16.97 11.18 -0.84
N ALA A 218 16.21 10.54 0.04
CA ALA A 218 16.61 10.33 1.42
C ALA A 218 17.83 9.40 1.54
N MET A 219 18.02 8.49 0.56
CA MET A 219 19.23 7.66 0.42
C MET A 219 20.36 8.37 -0.36
N GLY A 220 20.15 9.61 -0.83
CA GLY A 220 21.10 10.31 -1.69
C GLY A 220 21.12 9.83 -3.16
N PHE A 221 20.06 9.14 -3.60
CA PHE A 221 19.98 8.55 -4.94
C PHE A 221 19.19 9.41 -5.92
N PRO A 222 19.53 9.36 -7.23
CA PRO A 222 18.81 10.10 -8.26
C PRO A 222 17.42 9.49 -8.50
N VAL A 223 16.40 10.34 -8.70
CA VAL A 223 15.02 9.92 -9.00
C VAL A 223 14.78 9.56 -10.46
N THR A 224 15.75 9.75 -11.34
CA THR A 224 15.61 9.54 -12.80
C THR A 224 15.23 8.11 -13.15
N VAL A 225 15.75 7.12 -12.40
CA VAL A 225 15.41 5.69 -12.61
C VAL A 225 13.94 5.42 -12.29
N ALA A 226 13.39 6.03 -11.22
CA ALA A 226 11.97 5.93 -10.92
C ALA A 226 11.11 6.47 -12.07
N ALA A 227 11.52 7.58 -12.71
CA ALA A 227 10.81 8.17 -13.84
C ALA A 227 10.71 7.22 -15.06
N VAL A 228 11.78 6.46 -15.37
CA VAL A 228 11.76 5.47 -16.46
C VAL A 228 10.78 4.33 -16.14
N LEU A 229 10.73 3.89 -14.88
CA LEU A 229 9.89 2.76 -14.46
C LEU A 229 8.41 3.12 -14.25
N ILE A 230 8.05 4.41 -14.24
CA ILE A 230 6.64 4.86 -14.17
C ILE A 230 5.80 4.25 -15.30
N SER A 231 6.37 4.03 -16.48
CA SER A 231 5.63 3.47 -17.63
C SER A 231 5.15 2.04 -17.42
N ILE A 232 5.94 1.22 -16.71
CA ILE A 232 5.60 -0.18 -16.40
C ILE A 232 5.00 -0.36 -15.01
N GLU A 233 5.04 0.68 -14.19
CA GLU A 233 4.52 0.68 -12.82
C GLU A 233 3.09 0.13 -12.73
N PRO A 234 2.15 0.50 -13.62
CA PRO A 234 0.79 -0.01 -13.57
C PRO A 234 0.66 -1.53 -13.66
N LEU A 235 1.55 -2.20 -14.38
CA LEU A 235 1.56 -3.67 -14.53
C LEU A 235 1.91 -4.37 -13.22
N ILE A 236 2.75 -3.74 -12.40
CA ILE A 236 3.22 -4.27 -11.13
C ILE A 236 2.29 -3.82 -10.00
N ASP A 237 1.73 -2.62 -10.12
CA ASP A 237 0.88 -1.99 -9.10
C ASP A 237 -0.37 -2.82 -8.75
N MET A 238 -0.96 -3.50 -9.74
CA MET A 238 -2.07 -4.42 -9.51
C MET A 238 -1.75 -5.47 -8.44
N ALA A 239 -0.63 -6.17 -8.62
CA ALA A 239 -0.20 -7.21 -7.69
C ALA A 239 0.27 -6.63 -6.34
N ARG A 240 0.94 -5.46 -6.34
CA ARG A 240 1.33 -4.78 -5.10
C ARG A 240 0.12 -4.34 -4.29
N THR A 241 -0.91 -3.82 -4.94
CA THR A 241 -2.15 -3.42 -4.26
C THR A 241 -2.86 -4.62 -3.63
N ALA A 242 -2.94 -5.74 -4.35
CA ALA A 242 -3.47 -6.98 -3.78
C ALA A 242 -2.64 -7.44 -2.58
N LEU A 243 -1.30 -7.33 -2.65
CA LEU A 243 -0.40 -7.65 -1.54
C LEU A 243 -0.63 -6.72 -0.33
N ASN A 244 -0.77 -5.40 -0.54
CA ASN A 244 -1.03 -4.44 0.53
C ASN A 244 -2.33 -4.77 1.28
N VAL A 245 -3.40 -5.04 0.53
CA VAL A 245 -4.71 -5.39 1.09
C VAL A 245 -4.65 -6.73 1.81
N ASN A 246 -3.92 -7.73 1.26
CA ASN A 246 -3.67 -9.00 1.94
C ASN A 246 -2.90 -8.80 3.24
N GLY A 247 -1.91 -7.90 3.26
CA GLY A 247 -1.14 -7.56 4.48
C GLY A 247 -2.04 -6.98 5.57
N ALA A 248 -2.95 -6.08 5.22
CA ALA A 248 -3.93 -5.52 6.14
C ALA A 248 -4.83 -6.60 6.76
N MET A 249 -5.37 -7.52 5.94
CA MET A 249 -6.18 -8.64 6.42
C MET A 249 -5.37 -9.63 7.27
N THR A 250 -4.11 -9.90 6.88
CA THR A 250 -3.19 -10.72 7.68
C THR A 250 -2.95 -10.10 9.05
N ALA A 251 -2.69 -8.80 9.11
CA ALA A 251 -2.49 -8.07 10.36
C ALA A 251 -3.74 -8.14 11.26
N GLY A 252 -4.95 -7.96 10.69
CA GLY A 252 -6.19 -8.09 11.43
C GLY A 252 -6.39 -9.48 12.06
N VAL A 253 -6.17 -10.54 11.27
CA VAL A 253 -6.25 -11.93 11.75
C VAL A 253 -5.22 -12.21 12.85
N VAL A 254 -3.96 -11.81 12.65
CA VAL A 254 -2.89 -12.01 13.64
C VAL A 254 -3.19 -11.26 14.93
N THR A 255 -3.63 -10.00 14.84
CA THR A 255 -4.01 -9.19 16.01
C THR A 255 -5.19 -9.80 16.77
N GLN A 256 -6.22 -10.27 16.06
CA GLN A 256 -7.36 -10.97 16.68
C GLN A 256 -6.89 -12.20 17.46
N ARG A 257 -5.95 -12.96 16.91
CA ARG A 257 -5.42 -14.16 17.57
C ARG A 257 -4.57 -13.84 18.81
N TRP A 258 -3.80 -12.75 18.76
CA TRP A 258 -2.98 -12.30 19.90
C TRP A 258 -3.81 -11.77 21.06
N LEU A 259 -4.85 -10.99 20.76
CA LEU A 259 -5.71 -10.41 21.78
C LEU A 259 -6.68 -11.44 22.39
N GLY A 260 -6.73 -12.65 21.81
CA GLY A 260 -7.64 -13.71 22.25
C GLY A 260 -9.10 -13.44 21.90
N ALA A 261 -9.97 -14.38 22.23
CA ALA A 261 -11.40 -14.31 21.97
C ALA A 261 -12.16 -13.29 22.85
N SER A 262 -11.46 -12.47 23.64
CA SER A 262 -12.04 -11.57 24.65
C SER A 262 -12.58 -10.25 24.10
N VAL A 263 -12.35 -9.94 22.82
CA VAL A 263 -13.03 -8.80 22.20
C VAL A 263 -14.41 -9.29 21.79
N ALA A 264 -15.38 -9.05 22.65
CA ALA A 264 -16.78 -9.40 22.41
C ALA A 264 -17.23 -8.83 21.04
N ARG A 265 -18.03 -9.65 20.34
CA ARG A 265 -18.78 -9.21 19.16
C ARG A 265 -19.91 -8.32 19.66
N ASP A 266 -19.75 -7.01 19.63
CA ASP A 266 -20.85 -6.06 19.75
C ASP A 266 -21.40 -5.72 18.37
#